data_9b5b5a92888b9e6b154c599c444c7dcc
#
_entry.id   9b5b5a92888b9e6b154c599c444c7dcc
#
_cell.length_a   1.000
_cell.length_b   1.000
_cell.length_c   1.000
_cell.angle_alpha   90.00
_cell.angle_beta   90.00
_cell.angle_gamma   90.00
#
_symmetry.space_group_name_H-M   'P 1'
#
loop_
_entity.id
_entity.type
_entity.pdbx_description
1 polymer ?
#
loop_
_entity_poly.entity_id
_entity_poly.type
_entity_poly.pdbx_seq_one_letter_code
_entity_poly.pdbx_strand_id
1 'polypeptide(L)'
;SEVVSMTFDMRNLASFDTETFSKILEAGDYIIRLGNSSSQTEPIALINISTTTLVQKLSNSGGQADFDDWIPEQEIHHKLESNLQVIQMNSDDIHQISIEPYEVKQRVKDFVKQLSDEELAYTCLGGFEDSGNNSFIGNAGMLVAGAAGETTSKIKNLPPIVMADGPAGVRLSRKYYRDETGAHSLDTDSFDSMMEVVPDSMIKILGLDKMEEPKIVGEVFEQYCTAIPIGTAIGQSWNTELAEQLGELVGEEMKIYGVQIWLAPALNIHRNPLCGRNFEYYSEDPLVSGKLAAAITIGVQKHKGLGVSIKHFCCNNQETNRMWNNSIVSQRALRDLYLKGFEIAILESNPLTVMSSYNLLNGEHTSQRIDLLETILRKEWGYQGLVMSDWVIAGLSERSNNKYPSAIASGSIKAGNDLMMPGGVLDYQDLMGALHSTDSSYPISRVELERNASRVIELVEKLTNVEV
;
A
#
# COMPACT_ATOMS: atom_id res chain seq x y z
N SER A 1 -23.61 8.73 -34.66
CA SER A 1 -23.46 7.45 -33.93
C SER A 1 -22.00 7.07 -33.94
N GLU A 2 -21.47 6.80 -32.78
CA GLU A 2 -20.10 6.33 -32.57
C GLU A 2 -20.15 4.83 -32.24
N VAL A 3 -19.19 4.07 -32.75
CA VAL A 3 -19.07 2.65 -32.45
C VAL A 3 -18.00 2.52 -31.37
N VAL A 4 -18.38 1.98 -30.20
CA VAL A 4 -17.47 1.70 -29.10
C VAL A 4 -17.23 0.19 -29.09
N SER A 5 -15.95 -0.22 -29.14
CA SER A 5 -15.53 -1.60 -28.97
C SER A 5 -14.94 -1.79 -27.56
N MET A 6 -15.40 -2.80 -26.85
CA MET A 6 -14.87 -3.17 -25.54
C MET A 6 -14.35 -4.61 -25.59
N THR A 7 -13.15 -4.83 -25.06
CA THR A 7 -12.55 -6.14 -24.95
C THR A 7 -12.24 -6.42 -23.48
N PHE A 8 -12.56 -7.61 -23.00
CA PHE A 8 -12.22 -8.05 -21.66
C PHE A 8 -11.73 -9.51 -21.69
N ASP A 9 -10.83 -9.83 -20.77
CA ASP A 9 -10.35 -11.18 -20.59
C ASP A 9 -11.28 -11.92 -19.63
N MET A 10 -11.84 -13.05 -20.06
CA MET A 10 -12.73 -13.88 -19.25
C MET A 10 -12.09 -14.31 -17.92
N ARG A 11 -10.77 -14.47 -17.87
CA ARG A 11 -10.04 -14.81 -16.62
C ARG A 11 -10.24 -13.77 -15.52
N ASN A 12 -10.57 -12.53 -15.85
CA ASN A 12 -10.89 -11.48 -14.87
C ASN A 12 -12.23 -11.70 -14.15
N LEU A 13 -13.09 -12.57 -14.69
CA LEU A 13 -14.36 -12.98 -14.08
C LEU A 13 -14.22 -14.20 -13.16
N ALA A 14 -13.02 -14.81 -13.10
CA ALA A 14 -12.76 -15.91 -12.19
C ALA A 14 -12.90 -15.48 -10.74
N SER A 15 -13.58 -16.29 -9.94
CA SER A 15 -13.73 -16.11 -8.50
C SER A 15 -12.87 -17.09 -7.71
N PHE A 16 -12.59 -16.71 -6.45
CA PHE A 16 -11.80 -17.56 -5.56
C PHE A 16 -12.65 -18.70 -4.99
N ASP A 17 -12.21 -19.91 -5.24
CA ASP A 17 -12.77 -21.13 -4.66
C ASP A 17 -12.01 -21.52 -3.39
N THR A 18 -12.74 -21.59 -2.27
CA THR A 18 -12.19 -21.87 -0.94
C THR A 18 -11.86 -23.34 -0.71
N GLU A 19 -12.40 -24.26 -1.51
CA GLU A 19 -12.12 -25.69 -1.37
C GLU A 19 -10.79 -26.05 -2.04
N THR A 20 -10.53 -25.50 -3.21
CA THR A 20 -9.34 -25.80 -3.99
C THR A 20 -8.24 -24.74 -3.86
N PHE A 21 -8.50 -23.62 -3.19
CA PHE A 21 -7.63 -22.43 -3.11
C PHE A 21 -7.16 -22.00 -4.49
N SER A 22 -8.12 -21.70 -5.37
CA SER A 22 -7.84 -21.39 -6.77
C SER A 22 -8.78 -20.32 -7.29
N LYS A 23 -8.34 -19.54 -8.28
CA LYS A 23 -9.27 -18.79 -9.13
C LYS A 23 -9.82 -19.72 -10.19
N ILE A 24 -11.14 -19.83 -10.26
CA ILE A 24 -11.85 -20.68 -11.20
C ILE A 24 -12.91 -19.89 -11.96
N LEU A 25 -13.15 -20.29 -13.20
CA LEU A 25 -14.37 -19.99 -13.94
C LEU A 25 -15.27 -21.21 -13.82
N GLU A 26 -16.38 -21.06 -13.10
CA GLU A 26 -17.33 -22.16 -12.88
C GLU A 26 -18.04 -22.52 -14.18
N ALA A 27 -18.40 -23.80 -14.35
CA ALA A 27 -19.26 -24.23 -15.42
C ALA A 27 -20.63 -23.54 -15.31
N GLY A 28 -21.14 -23.02 -16.41
CA GLY A 28 -22.43 -22.33 -16.42
C GLY A 28 -22.51 -21.22 -17.43
N ASP A 29 -23.56 -20.42 -17.27
CA ASP A 29 -23.91 -19.33 -18.18
C ASP A 29 -23.51 -17.97 -17.61
N TYR A 30 -22.66 -17.24 -18.32
CA TYR A 30 -22.24 -15.87 -18.00
C TYR A 30 -23.01 -14.90 -18.88
N ILE A 31 -23.92 -14.13 -18.29
CA ILE A 31 -24.77 -13.19 -19.02
C ILE A 31 -24.05 -11.87 -19.17
N ILE A 32 -23.73 -11.48 -20.39
CA ILE A 32 -23.20 -10.17 -20.72
C ILE A 32 -24.34 -9.16 -20.78
N ARG A 33 -24.24 -8.12 -19.99
CA ARG A 33 -25.24 -7.07 -19.87
C ARG A 33 -24.65 -5.72 -20.23
N LEU A 34 -25.40 -4.91 -20.96
CA LEU A 34 -25.03 -3.56 -21.37
C LEU A 34 -26.08 -2.57 -20.89
N GLY A 35 -25.66 -1.41 -20.38
CA GLY A 35 -26.58 -0.37 -19.92
C GLY A 35 -25.89 0.90 -19.42
N ASN A 36 -26.70 1.80 -18.88
CA ASN A 36 -26.26 3.11 -18.40
C ASN A 36 -25.74 3.08 -16.95
N SER A 37 -26.01 2.02 -16.22
CA SER A 37 -25.56 1.79 -14.83
C SER A 37 -25.64 0.31 -14.50
N SER A 38 -25.05 -0.12 -13.38
CA SER A 38 -25.15 -1.51 -12.91
C SER A 38 -26.58 -2.00 -12.65
N SER A 39 -27.51 -1.07 -12.36
CA SER A 39 -28.93 -1.38 -12.14
C SER A 39 -29.83 -1.27 -13.37
N GLN A 40 -29.36 -0.61 -14.44
CA GLN A 40 -30.13 -0.38 -15.68
C GLN A 40 -29.38 -0.97 -16.86
N THR A 41 -29.40 -2.30 -16.93
CA THR A 41 -28.75 -3.08 -17.98
C THR A 41 -29.71 -4.07 -18.62
N GLU A 42 -29.45 -4.36 -19.90
CA GLU A 42 -30.13 -5.40 -20.67
C GLU A 42 -29.15 -6.51 -21.06
N PRO A 43 -29.56 -7.79 -21.05
CA PRO A 43 -28.74 -8.89 -21.52
C PRO A 43 -28.56 -8.78 -23.06
N ILE A 44 -27.30 -8.87 -23.53
CA ILE A 44 -26.96 -8.76 -24.94
C ILE A 44 -26.32 -10.02 -25.50
N ALA A 45 -25.68 -10.83 -24.66
CA ALA A 45 -25.08 -12.11 -25.05
C ALA A 45 -24.98 -13.04 -23.84
N LEU A 46 -24.77 -14.31 -24.14
CA LEU A 46 -24.53 -15.36 -23.17
C LEU A 46 -23.23 -16.07 -23.51
N ILE A 47 -22.33 -16.23 -22.56
CA ILE A 47 -21.14 -17.07 -22.68
C ILE A 47 -21.40 -18.32 -21.86
N ASN A 48 -21.37 -19.47 -22.50
CA ASN A 48 -21.52 -20.77 -21.83
C ASN A 48 -20.15 -21.43 -21.68
N ILE A 49 -19.80 -21.79 -20.45
CA ILE A 49 -18.59 -22.55 -20.09
C ILE A 49 -19.06 -23.96 -19.68
N SER A 50 -18.67 -24.98 -20.45
CA SER A 50 -19.15 -26.34 -20.27
C SER A 50 -18.58 -27.06 -19.06
N THR A 51 -17.37 -26.68 -18.61
CA THR A 51 -16.65 -27.32 -17.48
C THR A 51 -15.94 -26.27 -16.64
N THR A 52 -16.00 -26.41 -15.33
CA THR A 52 -15.26 -25.56 -14.41
C THR A 52 -13.76 -25.58 -14.74
N THR A 53 -13.19 -24.40 -14.96
CA THR A 53 -11.85 -24.22 -15.49
C THR A 53 -10.95 -23.53 -14.47
N LEU A 54 -9.80 -24.12 -14.21
CA LEU A 54 -8.76 -23.55 -13.35
C LEU A 54 -8.07 -22.39 -14.09
N VAL A 55 -8.12 -21.19 -13.52
CA VAL A 55 -7.45 -20.00 -14.04
C VAL A 55 -6.10 -19.81 -13.38
N GLN A 56 -6.03 -19.93 -12.05
CA GLN A 56 -4.80 -19.77 -11.30
C GLN A 56 -4.84 -20.58 -10.00
N LYS A 57 -3.77 -21.33 -9.73
CA LYS A 57 -3.57 -21.97 -8.44
C LYS A 57 -3.03 -20.97 -7.44
N LEU A 58 -3.66 -20.87 -6.28
CA LEU A 58 -3.31 -19.95 -5.21
C LEU A 58 -3.01 -20.71 -3.92
N SER A 59 -2.78 -19.98 -2.85
CA SER A 59 -2.51 -20.53 -1.52
C SER A 59 -3.68 -20.31 -0.57
N ASN A 60 -3.71 -21.11 0.50
CA ASN A 60 -4.52 -20.83 1.68
C ASN A 60 -3.84 -19.74 2.51
N SER A 61 -4.19 -18.50 2.28
CA SER A 61 -3.55 -17.32 2.89
C SER A 61 -4.57 -16.27 3.32
N GLY A 62 -4.19 -15.40 4.26
CA GLY A 62 -5.07 -14.34 4.78
C GLY A 62 -5.81 -14.74 6.06
N GLY A 63 -5.55 -15.92 6.60
CA GLY A 63 -6.26 -16.45 7.78
C GLY A 63 -7.68 -16.90 7.47
N GLN A 64 -8.45 -17.20 8.50
CA GLN A 64 -9.83 -17.65 8.39
C GLN A 64 -10.75 -16.73 9.21
N ALA A 65 -11.91 -16.41 8.65
CA ALA A 65 -13.00 -15.81 9.40
C ALA A 65 -13.68 -16.89 10.28
N ASP A 66 -14.35 -16.44 11.33
CA ASP A 66 -15.13 -17.27 12.23
C ASP A 66 -16.63 -17.34 11.85
N PHE A 67 -16.92 -17.07 10.57
CA PHE A 67 -18.26 -17.10 9.99
C PHE A 67 -18.20 -17.65 8.56
N ASP A 68 -19.35 -18.13 8.09
CA ASP A 68 -19.54 -18.52 6.68
C ASP A 68 -20.06 -17.34 5.86
N ASP A 69 -19.68 -17.27 4.58
CA ASP A 69 -20.21 -16.28 3.66
C ASP A 69 -21.72 -16.50 3.48
N TRP A 70 -22.46 -15.38 3.48
CA TRP A 70 -23.89 -15.44 3.21
C TRP A 70 -24.14 -15.82 1.75
N ILE A 71 -24.96 -16.85 1.54
CA ILE A 71 -25.40 -17.29 0.23
C ILE A 71 -26.91 -17.01 0.11
N PRO A 72 -27.38 -16.37 -0.99
CA PRO A 72 -28.80 -16.16 -1.20
C PRO A 72 -29.59 -17.47 -1.21
N GLU A 73 -30.70 -17.54 -0.46
CA GLU A 73 -31.55 -18.72 -0.41
C GLU A 73 -32.30 -18.99 -1.74
N GLN A 74 -32.41 -17.99 -2.58
CA GLN A 74 -33.08 -18.08 -3.88
C GLN A 74 -32.13 -17.77 -5.01
N GLU A 75 -32.01 -18.69 -5.95
CA GLU A 75 -31.36 -18.40 -7.23
C GLU A 75 -32.17 -17.34 -7.98
N ILE A 76 -31.52 -16.25 -8.37
CA ILE A 76 -32.13 -15.24 -9.21
C ILE A 76 -32.17 -15.77 -10.64
N HIS A 77 -33.25 -16.44 -11.00
CA HIS A 77 -33.46 -16.86 -12.37
C HIS A 77 -33.83 -15.65 -13.25
N HIS A 78 -32.87 -15.14 -14.00
CA HIS A 78 -33.16 -14.17 -15.04
C HIS A 78 -33.89 -14.86 -16.19
N LYS A 79 -35.12 -14.42 -16.52
CA LYS A 79 -35.76 -14.82 -17.78
C LYS A 79 -34.90 -14.28 -18.91
N LEU A 80 -34.13 -15.15 -19.55
CA LEU A 80 -33.38 -14.80 -20.74
C LEU A 80 -34.30 -14.84 -21.95
N GLU A 81 -34.22 -13.85 -22.81
CA GLU A 81 -34.91 -13.89 -24.10
C GLU A 81 -34.26 -14.98 -24.95
N SER A 82 -35.12 -15.73 -25.71
CA SER A 82 -34.71 -16.88 -26.51
C SER A 82 -33.80 -16.56 -27.71
N ASN A 83 -33.54 -15.28 -27.96
CA ASN A 83 -32.80 -14.77 -29.12
C ASN A 83 -31.40 -14.21 -28.78
N LEU A 84 -30.92 -14.39 -27.56
CA LEU A 84 -29.57 -13.97 -27.21
C LEU A 84 -28.51 -14.75 -27.99
N GLN A 85 -27.46 -14.06 -28.41
CA GLN A 85 -26.29 -14.70 -28.99
C GLN A 85 -25.62 -15.56 -27.94
N VAL A 86 -25.48 -16.87 -28.21
CA VAL A 86 -24.75 -17.79 -27.33
C VAL A 86 -23.34 -18.02 -27.88
N ILE A 87 -22.35 -17.74 -27.05
CA ILE A 87 -20.94 -17.98 -27.34
C ILE A 87 -20.48 -19.16 -26.50
N GLN A 88 -20.12 -20.26 -27.16
CA GLN A 88 -19.54 -21.42 -26.48
C GLN A 88 -18.05 -21.21 -26.25
N MET A 89 -17.59 -21.38 -25.02
CA MET A 89 -16.18 -21.29 -24.64
C MET A 89 -15.74 -22.62 -24.03
N ASN A 90 -14.67 -23.19 -24.58
CA ASN A 90 -14.10 -24.41 -24.06
C ASN A 90 -13.03 -24.11 -22.98
N SER A 91 -12.86 -25.02 -22.04
CA SER A 91 -11.81 -24.94 -21.03
C SER A 91 -10.40 -24.80 -21.63
N ASP A 92 -10.16 -25.42 -22.78
CA ASP A 92 -8.86 -25.42 -23.45
C ASP A 92 -8.50 -24.03 -24.06
N ASP A 93 -9.50 -23.16 -24.24
CA ASP A 93 -9.31 -21.78 -24.70
C ASP A 93 -8.84 -20.85 -23.55
N ILE A 94 -8.89 -21.34 -22.31
CA ILE A 94 -8.58 -20.57 -21.10
C ILE A 94 -7.22 -21.02 -20.55
N HIS A 95 -6.18 -20.25 -20.84
CA HIS A 95 -4.84 -20.54 -20.35
C HIS A 95 -4.66 -20.11 -18.88
N GLN A 96 -4.01 -20.97 -18.09
CA GLN A 96 -3.67 -20.65 -16.70
C GLN A 96 -2.68 -19.48 -16.63
N ILE A 97 -2.82 -18.68 -15.57
CA ILE A 97 -1.88 -17.60 -15.25
C ILE A 97 -0.67 -18.22 -14.54
N SER A 98 0.52 -17.98 -15.06
CA SER A 98 1.80 -18.29 -14.43
C SER A 98 2.56 -17.01 -14.18
N ILE A 99 3.17 -16.89 -13.00
CA ILE A 99 3.91 -15.70 -12.57
C ILE A 99 5.32 -16.13 -12.18
N GLU A 100 6.32 -15.42 -12.71
CA GLU A 100 7.71 -15.63 -12.36
C GLU A 100 8.02 -15.03 -10.97
N PRO A 101 8.69 -15.78 -10.10
CA PRO A 101 9.09 -15.29 -8.78
C PRO A 101 10.06 -14.12 -8.88
N TYR A 102 9.91 -13.17 -7.92
CA TYR A 102 10.88 -12.10 -7.77
C TYR A 102 12.20 -12.58 -7.19
N GLU A 103 13.31 -12.09 -7.74
CA GLU A 103 14.65 -12.31 -7.24
C GLU A 103 15.47 -11.01 -7.13
N VAL A 104 16.12 -10.82 -5.97
CA VAL A 104 17.04 -9.70 -5.74
C VAL A 104 18.29 -9.88 -6.60
N LYS A 105 18.79 -8.79 -7.21
CA LYS A 105 20.01 -8.78 -8.01
C LYS A 105 21.22 -9.28 -7.20
N GLN A 106 22.07 -10.09 -7.83
CA GLN A 106 23.21 -10.71 -7.15
C GLN A 106 24.19 -9.67 -6.60
N ARG A 107 24.43 -8.58 -7.31
CA ARG A 107 25.32 -7.50 -6.88
C ARG A 107 24.88 -6.88 -5.55
N VAL A 108 23.58 -6.58 -5.43
CA VAL A 108 23.01 -6.06 -4.17
C VAL A 108 23.16 -7.06 -3.04
N LYS A 109 22.92 -8.35 -3.31
CA LYS A 109 23.15 -9.42 -2.30
C LYS A 109 24.59 -9.44 -1.81
N ASP A 110 25.57 -9.26 -2.72
CA ASP A 110 26.99 -9.29 -2.36
C ASP A 110 27.41 -8.05 -1.55
N PHE A 111 26.84 -6.88 -1.83
CA PHE A 111 27.03 -5.67 -1.05
C PHE A 111 26.40 -5.81 0.36
N VAL A 112 25.17 -6.26 0.45
CA VAL A 112 24.42 -6.41 1.69
C VAL A 112 25.11 -7.33 2.69
N LYS A 113 25.75 -8.41 2.21
CA LYS A 113 26.52 -9.33 3.08
C LYS A 113 27.70 -8.67 3.78
N GLN A 114 28.20 -7.54 3.27
CA GLN A 114 29.32 -6.79 3.86
C GLN A 114 28.88 -5.82 4.96
N LEU A 115 27.59 -5.51 5.04
CA LEU A 115 27.04 -4.63 6.04
C LEU A 115 27.07 -5.27 7.44
N SER A 116 27.32 -4.47 8.46
CA SER A 116 27.16 -4.90 9.85
C SER A 116 25.68 -5.13 10.20
N ASP A 117 25.40 -5.78 11.31
CA ASP A 117 24.03 -5.97 11.81
C ASP A 117 23.34 -4.64 12.08
N GLU A 118 24.08 -3.65 12.58
CA GLU A 118 23.59 -2.28 12.80
C GLU A 118 23.23 -1.59 11.48
N GLU A 119 24.11 -1.66 10.48
CA GLU A 119 23.86 -1.08 9.15
C GLU A 119 22.66 -1.72 8.47
N LEU A 120 22.49 -3.04 8.61
CA LEU A 120 21.32 -3.76 8.12
C LEU A 120 20.04 -3.27 8.82
N ALA A 121 20.08 -3.12 10.16
CA ALA A 121 18.94 -2.62 10.92
C ALA A 121 18.58 -1.18 10.48
N TYR A 122 19.56 -0.28 10.37
CA TYR A 122 19.32 1.08 9.88
C TYR A 122 18.75 1.09 8.44
N THR A 123 19.22 0.20 7.58
CA THR A 123 18.69 0.10 6.20
C THR A 123 17.19 -0.23 6.17
N CYS A 124 16.72 -1.02 7.15
CA CYS A 124 15.31 -1.42 7.25
C CYS A 124 14.44 -0.43 8.05
N LEU A 125 15.00 0.69 8.48
CA LEU A 125 14.32 1.76 9.21
C LEU A 125 14.38 3.07 8.41
N GLY A 126 13.41 3.96 8.61
CA GLY A 126 13.51 5.34 8.10
C GLY A 126 14.65 6.12 8.76
N GLY A 127 14.96 7.29 8.23
CA GLY A 127 16.09 8.12 8.64
C GLY A 127 15.90 8.84 9.98
N PHE A 128 15.50 8.13 11.03
CA PHE A 128 15.23 8.69 12.36
C PHE A 128 16.50 9.16 13.12
N GLU A 129 17.64 8.62 12.75
CA GLU A 129 18.93 8.86 13.39
C GLU A 129 19.41 10.31 13.29
N ASP A 130 18.98 11.03 12.26
CA ASP A 130 19.37 12.41 12.01
C ASP A 130 18.30 13.40 12.50
N SER A 131 17.05 12.98 12.62
CA SER A 131 15.92 13.83 13.02
C SER A 131 15.67 13.88 14.54
N GLY A 132 16.43 13.12 15.33
CA GLY A 132 16.12 12.94 16.75
C GLY A 132 14.77 12.22 16.95
N ASN A 133 14.14 12.36 18.10
CA ASN A 133 12.89 11.66 18.42
C ASN A 133 11.62 12.26 17.76
N ASN A 134 11.73 13.14 16.79
CA ASN A 134 10.60 13.89 16.22
C ASN A 134 10.01 13.19 14.99
N SER A 135 9.59 11.96 15.13
CA SER A 135 9.08 11.09 14.07
C SER A 135 7.59 11.32 13.78
N PHE A 136 7.17 12.53 13.42
CA PHE A 136 5.80 12.79 12.98
C PHE A 136 5.69 12.96 11.47
N ILE A 137 4.55 12.54 10.91
CA ILE A 137 4.23 12.79 9.50
C ILE A 137 4.34 14.30 9.24
N GLY A 138 5.19 14.69 8.29
CA GLY A 138 5.46 16.10 7.97
C GLY A 138 6.62 16.75 8.74
N ASN A 139 7.27 16.01 9.66
CA ASN A 139 8.48 16.42 10.33
C ASN A 139 9.49 15.26 10.48
N ALA A 140 9.29 14.18 9.75
CA ALA A 140 10.14 13.01 9.78
C ALA A 140 11.27 13.04 8.73
N GLY A 141 11.28 14.03 7.85
CA GLY A 141 12.32 14.26 6.84
C GLY A 141 13.08 15.55 7.09
N MET A 142 14.40 15.53 6.89
CA MET A 142 15.29 16.68 7.07
C MET A 142 15.72 17.30 5.74
N LEU A 143 15.59 16.57 4.63
CA LEU A 143 16.02 17.06 3.30
C LEU A 143 14.99 17.99 2.68
N VAL A 144 13.70 17.70 2.86
CA VAL A 144 12.60 18.48 2.32
C VAL A 144 11.61 18.80 3.44
N ALA A 145 11.34 20.07 3.64
CA ALA A 145 10.47 20.53 4.72
C ALA A 145 9.02 20.02 4.53
N GLY A 146 8.48 19.40 5.55
CA GLY A 146 7.16 18.79 5.51
C GLY A 146 7.12 17.40 4.89
N ALA A 147 8.27 16.83 4.50
CA ALA A 147 8.36 15.45 4.05
C ALA A 147 7.88 14.48 5.14
N ALA A 148 7.27 13.39 4.70
CA ALA A 148 6.74 12.37 5.60
C ALA A 148 7.85 11.50 6.21
N GLY A 149 8.97 11.37 5.50
CA GLY A 149 10.12 10.59 5.94
C GLY A 149 11.17 10.44 4.84
N GLU A 150 12.27 9.81 5.23
CA GLU A 150 13.40 9.50 4.36
C GLU A 150 13.91 8.09 4.68
N THR A 151 14.67 7.48 3.78
CA THR A 151 15.49 6.31 4.12
C THR A 151 16.75 6.73 4.85
N THR A 152 17.44 5.79 5.49
CA THR A 152 18.67 6.07 6.25
C THR A 152 19.76 6.74 5.41
N SER A 153 20.51 7.65 6.02
CA SER A 153 21.76 8.25 5.49
C SER A 153 23.02 7.52 5.97
N LYS A 154 22.89 6.51 6.86
CA LYS A 154 24.02 5.82 7.51
C LYS A 154 24.84 4.93 6.58
N ILE A 155 24.29 4.53 5.43
CA ILE A 155 24.99 3.63 4.51
C ILE A 155 25.83 4.44 3.54
N LYS A 156 27.14 4.23 3.59
CA LYS A 156 28.08 4.94 2.73
C LYS A 156 27.76 4.73 1.25
N ASN A 157 27.76 5.82 0.47
CA ASN A 157 27.46 5.86 -0.96
C ASN A 157 26.01 5.52 -1.33
N LEU A 158 25.11 5.40 -0.35
CA LEU A 158 23.69 5.19 -0.59
C LEU A 158 22.93 6.46 -0.16
N PRO A 159 22.54 7.33 -1.10
CA PRO A 159 21.79 8.54 -0.74
C PRO A 159 20.40 8.20 -0.22
N PRO A 160 19.88 8.91 0.78
CA PRO A 160 18.51 8.75 1.23
C PRO A 160 17.53 9.16 0.13
N ILE A 161 16.34 8.57 0.15
CA ILE A 161 15.20 8.95 -0.69
C ILE A 161 14.13 9.59 0.17
N VAL A 162 13.52 10.66 -0.35
CA VAL A 162 12.51 11.46 0.33
C VAL A 162 11.12 10.98 -0.04
N MET A 163 10.25 10.87 0.95
CA MET A 163 8.86 10.45 0.82
C MET A 163 7.93 11.58 1.25
N ALA A 164 6.93 11.90 0.44
CA ALA A 164 5.90 12.88 0.79
C ALA A 164 4.51 12.25 0.79
N ASP A 165 3.69 12.61 1.77
CA ASP A 165 2.30 12.18 1.87
C ASP A 165 1.38 13.09 1.03
N GLY A 166 0.10 12.75 0.98
CA GLY A 166 -0.96 13.55 0.41
C GLY A 166 -1.65 12.96 -0.81
N PRO A 167 -2.63 12.02 -0.63
CA PRO A 167 -3.39 11.45 -1.76
C PRO A 167 -4.20 12.45 -2.58
N ALA A 168 -4.42 13.66 -2.07
CA ALA A 168 -5.05 14.77 -2.79
C ALA A 168 -4.03 15.84 -3.28
N GLY A 169 -2.81 15.42 -3.59
CA GLY A 169 -1.66 16.25 -3.99
C GLY A 169 -0.51 16.13 -3.01
N VAL A 170 0.71 16.41 -3.46
CA VAL A 170 1.91 16.34 -2.60
C VAL A 170 1.75 17.29 -1.42
N ARG A 171 1.92 16.77 -0.20
CA ARG A 171 1.81 17.56 1.02
C ARG A 171 3.19 17.83 1.61
N LEU A 172 3.61 19.10 1.50
CA LEU A 172 4.84 19.64 2.09
C LEU A 172 4.51 20.88 2.92
N SER A 173 5.43 21.28 3.79
CA SER A 173 5.29 22.51 4.56
C SER A 173 5.33 23.72 3.67
N ARG A 174 4.34 24.61 3.79
CA ARG A 174 4.27 25.84 3.00
C ARG A 174 5.38 26.82 3.35
N LYS A 175 5.73 26.92 4.65
CA LYS A 175 6.79 27.78 5.15
C LYS A 175 7.85 26.98 5.88
N TYR A 176 9.11 27.29 5.65
CA TYR A 176 10.22 26.62 6.29
C TYR A 176 11.46 27.51 6.32
N TYR A 177 12.42 27.17 7.18
CA TYR A 177 13.78 27.70 7.12
C TYR A 177 14.78 26.54 6.94
N ARG A 178 16.02 26.89 6.58
CA ARG A 178 17.12 25.92 6.46
C ARG A 178 18.28 26.33 7.33
N ASP A 179 18.90 25.35 7.97
CA ASP A 179 20.18 25.49 8.68
C ASP A 179 21.10 24.30 8.38
N GLU A 180 22.16 24.14 9.14
CA GLU A 180 23.15 23.07 8.98
C GLU A 180 22.56 21.67 9.21
N THR A 181 21.45 21.57 9.93
CA THR A 181 20.78 20.30 10.25
C THR A 181 19.72 19.92 9.21
N GLY A 182 19.28 20.84 8.35
CA GLY A 182 18.34 20.56 7.28
C GLY A 182 17.25 21.59 7.07
N ALA A 183 16.10 21.15 6.57
CA ALA A 183 14.93 21.96 6.30
C ALA A 183 13.87 21.78 7.40
N HIS A 184 13.51 22.86 8.07
CA HIS A 184 12.63 22.86 9.24
C HIS A 184 11.30 23.51 8.91
N SER A 185 10.20 22.76 9.11
CA SER A 185 8.83 23.25 8.93
C SER A 185 8.52 24.38 9.91
N LEU A 186 7.81 25.41 9.42
CA LEU A 186 7.21 26.47 10.22
C LEU A 186 5.68 26.38 10.24
N ASP A 187 5.10 25.41 9.53
CA ASP A 187 3.66 25.19 9.51
C ASP A 187 3.23 24.48 10.79
N THR A 188 2.44 25.16 11.60
CA THR A 188 1.81 24.63 12.80
C THR A 188 0.39 24.11 12.54
N ASP A 189 -0.24 24.52 11.42
CA ASP A 189 -1.64 24.25 11.13
C ASP A 189 -2.02 22.76 11.19
N SER A 190 -1.17 21.88 10.67
CA SER A 190 -1.40 20.43 10.72
C SER A 190 -1.18 19.86 12.12
N PHE A 191 -0.25 20.44 12.88
CA PHE A 191 0.05 20.08 14.26
C PHE A 191 -1.07 20.57 15.18
N ASP A 192 -1.50 21.81 15.05
CA ASP A 192 -2.59 22.41 15.83
C ASP A 192 -3.90 21.66 15.60
N SER A 193 -4.23 21.34 14.36
CA SER A 193 -5.42 20.52 14.02
C SER A 193 -5.34 19.10 14.59
N MET A 194 -4.14 18.51 14.66
CA MET A 194 -3.93 17.21 15.28
C MET A 194 -4.08 17.33 16.81
N MET A 195 -3.56 18.39 17.43
CA MET A 195 -3.65 18.62 18.86
C MET A 195 -5.10 18.78 19.36
N GLU A 196 -5.99 19.34 18.53
CA GLU A 196 -7.42 19.46 18.84
C GLU A 196 -8.13 18.10 18.98
N VAL A 197 -7.65 17.05 18.30
CA VAL A 197 -8.28 15.73 18.29
C VAL A 197 -7.54 14.68 19.10
N VAL A 198 -6.29 14.95 19.51
CA VAL A 198 -5.49 14.04 20.32
C VAL A 198 -5.84 14.23 21.82
N PRO A 199 -6.18 13.16 22.55
CA PRO A 199 -6.46 13.26 23.98
C PRO A 199 -5.26 13.83 24.78
N ASP A 200 -5.53 14.67 25.78
CA ASP A 200 -4.49 15.27 26.66
C ASP A 200 -3.52 14.25 27.25
N SER A 201 -3.99 13.04 27.53
CA SER A 201 -3.15 11.95 28.00
C SER A 201 -2.12 11.51 26.96
N MET A 202 -2.46 11.52 25.67
CA MET A 202 -1.53 11.19 24.58
C MET A 202 -0.56 12.35 24.32
N ILE A 203 -1.02 13.60 24.39
CA ILE A 203 -0.17 14.79 24.27
C ILE A 203 1.03 14.71 25.23
N LYS A 204 0.74 14.42 26.51
CA LYS A 204 1.78 14.27 27.54
C LYS A 204 2.68 13.06 27.32
N ILE A 205 2.09 11.94 26.88
CA ILE A 205 2.83 10.69 26.62
C ILE A 205 3.81 10.87 25.46
N LEU A 206 3.40 11.58 24.42
CA LEU A 206 4.23 11.86 23.26
C LEU A 206 5.19 13.04 23.44
N GLY A 207 5.12 13.72 24.60
CA GLY A 207 5.96 14.88 24.91
C GLY A 207 5.65 16.11 24.05
N LEU A 208 4.47 16.16 23.43
CA LEU A 208 4.04 17.25 22.55
C LEU A 208 3.79 18.55 23.31
N ASP A 209 3.47 18.42 24.62
CA ASP A 209 3.34 19.55 25.54
C ASP A 209 4.66 20.26 25.88
N LYS A 210 5.79 19.69 25.47
CA LYS A 210 7.13 20.22 25.68
C LYS A 210 7.81 20.72 24.43
N MET A 211 7.10 20.71 23.29
CA MET A 211 7.63 21.27 22.05
C MET A 211 7.68 22.80 22.17
N GLU A 212 8.88 23.35 22.13
CA GLU A 212 9.11 24.78 22.05
C GLU A 212 8.81 25.27 20.63
N GLU A 213 8.32 26.50 20.50
CA GLU A 213 8.22 27.14 19.19
C GLU A 213 9.60 27.18 18.51
N PRO A 214 9.70 26.78 17.23
CA PRO A 214 10.98 26.74 16.54
C PRO A 214 11.59 28.13 16.49
N LYS A 215 12.82 28.27 17.00
CA LYS A 215 13.61 29.50 16.82
C LYS A 215 14.03 29.59 15.36
N ILE A 216 13.43 30.52 14.61
CA ILE A 216 13.78 30.76 13.22
C ILE A 216 15.22 31.22 13.14
N VAL A 217 16.06 30.44 12.45
CA VAL A 217 17.46 30.80 12.20
C VAL A 217 17.66 30.95 10.70
N GLY A 218 17.79 32.17 10.22
CA GLY A 218 18.08 32.46 8.82
C GLY A 218 16.86 32.89 8.00
N GLU A 219 16.91 32.66 6.70
CA GLU A 219 15.89 33.04 5.74
C GLU A 219 14.72 32.09 5.74
N VAL A 220 13.50 32.65 5.68
CA VAL A 220 12.26 31.87 5.54
C VAL A 220 11.92 31.69 4.06
N PHE A 221 11.67 30.44 3.67
CA PHE A 221 11.27 30.06 2.32
C PHE A 221 9.79 29.70 2.29
N GLU A 222 9.18 29.86 1.13
CA GLU A 222 7.82 29.41 0.85
C GLU A 222 7.79 28.43 -0.33
N GLN A 223 6.95 27.40 -0.23
CA GLN A 223 6.69 26.46 -1.31
C GLN A 223 5.19 26.12 -1.35
N TYR A 224 4.69 25.81 -2.54
CA TYR A 224 3.27 25.58 -2.77
C TYR A 224 3.09 24.34 -3.62
N CYS A 225 2.27 23.38 -3.14
CA CYS A 225 1.91 22.19 -3.87
C CYS A 225 0.45 22.29 -4.37
N THR A 226 0.17 21.68 -5.50
CA THR A 226 -1.16 21.69 -6.11
C THR A 226 -2.08 20.68 -5.42
N ALA A 227 -3.24 21.13 -4.97
CA ALA A 227 -4.31 20.22 -4.57
C ALA A 227 -4.97 19.65 -5.82
N ILE A 228 -4.92 18.32 -5.98
CA ILE A 228 -5.68 17.61 -7.00
C ILE A 228 -7.04 17.18 -6.45
N PRO A 229 -8.02 16.82 -7.31
CA PRO A 229 -9.29 16.29 -6.84
C PRO A 229 -9.11 15.10 -5.89
N ILE A 230 -9.96 15.00 -4.87
CA ILE A 230 -9.95 13.85 -3.95
C ILE A 230 -10.28 12.53 -4.68
N GLY A 231 -9.80 11.41 -4.15
CA GLY A 231 -9.96 10.09 -4.76
C GLY A 231 -11.39 9.75 -5.16
N THR A 232 -12.37 10.05 -4.30
CA THR A 232 -13.80 9.85 -4.60
C THR A 232 -14.25 10.65 -5.83
N ALA A 233 -13.77 11.88 -6.02
CA ALA A 233 -14.11 12.69 -7.19
C ALA A 233 -13.47 12.13 -8.47
N ILE A 234 -12.21 11.70 -8.40
CA ILE A 234 -11.52 11.02 -9.51
C ILE A 234 -12.28 9.73 -9.85
N GLY A 235 -12.72 8.98 -8.84
CA GLY A 235 -13.51 7.76 -8.99
C GLY A 235 -14.80 7.93 -9.81
N GLN A 236 -15.44 9.08 -9.72
CA GLN A 236 -16.67 9.39 -10.49
C GLN A 236 -16.39 9.61 -11.98
N SER A 237 -15.15 9.90 -12.36
CA SER A 237 -14.82 10.17 -13.76
C SER A 237 -14.79 8.89 -14.63
N TRP A 238 -14.45 7.75 -14.06
CA TRP A 238 -14.13 6.47 -14.74
C TRP A 238 -13.12 6.64 -15.89
N ASN A 239 -12.31 7.68 -15.81
CA ASN A 239 -11.39 8.07 -16.86
C ASN A 239 -9.93 7.81 -16.44
N THR A 240 -9.38 6.70 -16.92
CA THR A 240 -8.00 6.30 -16.63
C THR A 240 -6.97 7.22 -17.30
N GLU A 241 -7.27 7.79 -18.47
CA GLU A 241 -6.38 8.75 -19.14
C GLU A 241 -6.26 10.04 -18.33
N LEU A 242 -7.36 10.57 -17.79
CA LEU A 242 -7.34 11.72 -16.88
C LEU A 242 -6.53 11.39 -15.59
N ALA A 243 -6.73 10.20 -15.03
CA ALA A 243 -6.00 9.76 -13.85
C ALA A 243 -4.48 9.65 -14.11
N GLU A 244 -4.08 9.18 -15.29
CA GLU A 244 -2.68 9.12 -15.70
C GLU A 244 -2.08 10.54 -15.84
N GLN A 245 -2.80 11.47 -16.46
CA GLN A 245 -2.37 12.88 -16.58
C GLN A 245 -2.23 13.57 -15.20
N LEU A 246 -3.13 13.26 -14.25
CA LEU A 246 -2.98 13.72 -12.87
C LEU A 246 -1.71 13.16 -12.22
N GLY A 247 -1.39 11.90 -12.47
CA GLY A 247 -0.14 11.28 -12.02
C GLY A 247 1.10 11.97 -12.61
N GLU A 248 1.08 12.32 -13.90
CA GLU A 248 2.16 13.06 -14.54
C GLU A 248 2.36 14.45 -13.91
N LEU A 249 1.27 15.18 -13.66
CA LEU A 249 1.31 16.50 -12.99
C LEU A 249 1.94 16.39 -11.60
N VAL A 250 1.53 15.41 -10.80
CA VAL A 250 2.11 15.17 -9.47
C VAL A 250 3.60 14.84 -9.59
N GLY A 251 3.99 14.02 -10.58
CA GLY A 251 5.39 13.69 -10.83
C GLY A 251 6.25 14.91 -11.18
N GLU A 252 5.71 15.89 -11.91
CA GLU A 252 6.40 17.16 -12.16
C GLU A 252 6.66 17.96 -10.88
N GLU A 253 5.66 18.04 -10.00
CA GLU A 253 5.82 18.70 -8.69
C GLU A 253 6.83 17.96 -7.79
N MET A 254 6.78 16.63 -7.74
CA MET A 254 7.75 15.83 -7.00
C MET A 254 9.19 16.14 -7.41
N LYS A 255 9.46 16.31 -8.71
CA LYS A 255 10.79 16.72 -9.22
C LYS A 255 11.21 18.09 -8.71
N ILE A 256 10.28 19.05 -8.74
CA ILE A 256 10.55 20.45 -8.31
C ILE A 256 10.98 20.45 -6.84
N TYR A 257 10.34 19.65 -6.01
CA TYR A 257 10.57 19.64 -4.56
C TYR A 257 11.57 18.57 -4.08
N GLY A 258 12.09 17.74 -4.98
CA GLY A 258 13.07 16.72 -4.61
C GLY A 258 12.47 15.53 -3.84
N VAL A 259 11.21 15.21 -4.09
CA VAL A 259 10.52 14.04 -3.52
C VAL A 259 10.66 12.85 -4.49
N GLN A 260 11.11 11.70 -4.02
CA GLN A 260 11.25 10.49 -4.84
C GLN A 260 10.05 9.56 -4.75
N ILE A 261 9.40 9.45 -3.59
CA ILE A 261 8.22 8.59 -3.40
C ILE A 261 7.03 9.44 -2.92
N TRP A 262 5.94 9.35 -3.66
CA TRP A 262 4.65 9.86 -3.22
C TRP A 262 3.87 8.75 -2.51
N LEU A 263 3.42 9.01 -1.26
CA LEU A 263 2.66 8.06 -0.46
C LEU A 263 1.17 8.03 -0.86
N ALA A 264 0.95 7.71 -2.10
CA ALA A 264 -0.32 7.58 -2.80
C ALA A 264 -0.08 6.71 -4.05
N PRO A 265 -1.13 6.29 -4.77
CA PRO A 265 -2.55 6.44 -4.48
C PRO A 265 -3.03 5.54 -3.33
N ALA A 266 -4.16 5.95 -2.70
CA ALA A 266 -4.86 5.15 -1.71
C ALA A 266 -6.09 4.49 -2.36
N LEU A 267 -6.27 3.17 -2.17
CA LEU A 267 -7.26 2.41 -2.97
C LEU A 267 -8.05 1.34 -2.19
N ASN A 268 -8.16 1.46 -0.87
CA ASN A 268 -9.11 0.63 -0.13
C ASN A 268 -10.55 0.90 -0.64
N ILE A 269 -11.40 -0.11 -0.64
CA ILE A 269 -12.78 0.05 -1.15
C ILE A 269 -13.65 0.83 -0.17
N HIS A 270 -14.63 1.57 -0.69
CA HIS A 270 -15.67 2.27 0.08
C HIS A 270 -16.68 1.26 0.67
N ARG A 271 -16.27 0.50 1.68
CA ARG A 271 -17.13 -0.52 2.30
C ARG A 271 -18.23 0.10 3.15
N ASN A 272 -17.93 1.18 3.86
CA ASN A 272 -18.85 1.87 4.75
C ASN A 272 -18.75 3.38 4.52
N PRO A 273 -19.86 4.09 4.27
CA PRO A 273 -19.85 5.53 4.04
C PRO A 273 -19.31 6.35 5.22
N LEU A 274 -19.30 5.79 6.43
CA LEU A 274 -18.78 6.44 7.63
C LEU A 274 -17.26 6.27 7.83
N CYS A 275 -16.56 5.57 6.93
CA CYS A 275 -15.10 5.51 7.00
C CYS A 275 -14.49 6.89 6.74
N GLY A 276 -13.72 7.42 7.70
CA GLY A 276 -13.16 8.78 7.65
C GLY A 276 -12.18 9.05 6.51
N ARG A 277 -11.66 8.01 5.86
CA ARG A 277 -10.71 8.12 4.75
C ARG A 277 -11.30 7.82 3.37
N ASN A 278 -12.62 7.66 3.25
CA ASN A 278 -13.25 7.42 1.94
C ASN A 278 -12.98 8.54 0.93
N PHE A 279 -12.74 9.78 1.39
CA PHE A 279 -12.43 10.91 0.50
C PHE A 279 -11.18 10.65 -0.35
N GLU A 280 -10.18 9.96 0.17
CA GLU A 280 -8.93 9.66 -0.56
C GLU A 280 -8.98 8.34 -1.36
N TYR A 281 -10.00 7.50 -1.13
CA TYR A 281 -10.25 6.27 -1.87
C TYR A 281 -11.16 6.52 -3.07
N TYR A 282 -11.17 5.61 -4.07
CA TYR A 282 -11.83 5.88 -5.35
C TYR A 282 -13.29 5.40 -5.39
N SER A 283 -13.54 4.14 -5.00
CA SER A 283 -14.84 3.49 -5.23
C SER A 283 -15.06 2.33 -4.26
N GLU A 284 -16.31 1.86 -4.16
CA GLU A 284 -16.65 0.57 -3.58
C GLU A 284 -16.26 -0.60 -4.51
N ASP A 285 -16.15 -0.33 -5.82
CA ASP A 285 -15.77 -1.31 -6.83
C ASP A 285 -14.24 -1.43 -6.91
N PRO A 286 -13.67 -2.63 -6.63
CA PRO A 286 -12.24 -2.85 -6.70
C PRO A 286 -11.66 -2.71 -8.11
N LEU A 287 -12.47 -2.95 -9.17
CA LEU A 287 -12.02 -2.75 -10.56
C LEU A 287 -11.78 -1.27 -10.83
N VAL A 288 -12.74 -0.40 -10.49
CA VAL A 288 -12.61 1.06 -10.64
C VAL A 288 -11.42 1.57 -9.82
N SER A 289 -11.32 1.16 -8.55
CA SER A 289 -10.23 1.57 -7.65
C SER A 289 -8.87 1.13 -8.17
N GLY A 290 -8.75 -0.13 -8.61
CA GLY A 290 -7.49 -0.68 -9.13
C GLY A 290 -7.04 -0.04 -10.43
N LYS A 291 -7.95 0.17 -11.38
CA LYS A 291 -7.64 0.81 -12.68
C LYS A 291 -7.20 2.27 -12.54
N LEU A 292 -7.86 3.05 -11.69
CA LEU A 292 -7.48 4.45 -11.47
C LEU A 292 -6.17 4.55 -10.70
N ALA A 293 -5.95 3.70 -9.70
CA ALA A 293 -4.68 3.64 -9.00
C ALA A 293 -3.52 3.23 -9.92
N ALA A 294 -3.74 2.26 -10.82
CA ALA A 294 -2.76 1.88 -11.83
C ALA A 294 -2.42 3.05 -12.76
N ALA A 295 -3.43 3.75 -13.27
CA ALA A 295 -3.25 4.88 -14.17
C ALA A 295 -2.44 6.03 -13.52
N ILE A 296 -2.79 6.43 -12.28
CA ILE A 296 -2.04 7.44 -11.54
C ILE A 296 -0.59 6.98 -11.31
N THR A 297 -0.39 5.71 -10.94
CA THR A 297 0.94 5.13 -10.74
C THR A 297 1.79 5.21 -12.02
N ILE A 298 1.22 4.84 -13.17
CA ILE A 298 1.87 4.95 -14.47
C ILE A 298 2.27 6.40 -14.74
N GLY A 299 1.36 7.35 -14.52
CA GLY A 299 1.62 8.78 -14.73
C GLY A 299 2.82 9.28 -13.93
N VAL A 300 2.87 9.03 -12.62
CA VAL A 300 4.01 9.41 -11.77
C VAL A 300 5.30 8.72 -12.23
N GLN A 301 5.25 7.42 -12.50
CA GLN A 301 6.43 6.59 -12.84
C GLN A 301 6.95 6.80 -14.27
N LYS A 302 6.27 7.56 -15.14
CA LYS A 302 6.84 8.09 -16.38
C LYS A 302 8.07 8.99 -16.11
N HIS A 303 8.12 9.61 -14.94
CA HIS A 303 9.24 10.43 -14.53
C HIS A 303 10.34 9.56 -13.91
N LYS A 304 11.48 9.48 -14.58
CA LYS A 304 12.63 8.70 -14.08
C LYS A 304 13.05 9.16 -12.68
N GLY A 305 13.28 8.22 -11.78
CA GLY A 305 13.69 8.49 -10.39
C GLY A 305 12.53 8.83 -9.45
N LEU A 306 11.29 8.67 -9.89
CA LEU A 306 10.10 8.85 -9.08
C LEU A 306 9.29 7.57 -8.98
N GLY A 307 8.56 7.43 -7.89
CA GLY A 307 7.65 6.32 -7.64
C GLY A 307 6.52 6.67 -6.70
N VAL A 308 5.67 5.71 -6.49
CA VAL A 308 4.50 5.81 -5.62
C VAL A 308 4.53 4.72 -4.55
N SER A 309 3.78 4.93 -3.46
CA SER A 309 3.44 3.91 -2.49
C SER A 309 1.93 3.72 -2.47
N ILE A 310 1.45 2.66 -3.13
CA ILE A 310 0.02 2.35 -3.09
C ILE A 310 -0.37 1.87 -1.68
N LYS A 311 -1.54 2.31 -1.17
CA LYS A 311 -1.91 2.12 0.23
C LYS A 311 -3.41 1.96 0.44
N HIS A 312 -3.87 1.40 1.55
CA HIS A 312 -3.16 0.72 2.63
C HIS A 312 -3.38 -0.79 2.51
N PHE A 313 -2.36 -1.55 2.34
CA PHE A 313 -2.41 -2.98 2.07
C PHE A 313 -2.48 -3.80 3.38
N CYS A 314 -3.67 -4.35 3.75
CA CYS A 314 -4.97 -4.30 3.12
C CYS A 314 -6.09 -4.14 4.18
N CYS A 315 -7.34 -4.06 3.71
CA CYS A 315 -8.54 -4.07 4.56
C CYS A 315 -8.65 -2.89 5.55
N ASN A 316 -8.04 -1.75 5.25
CA ASN A 316 -8.20 -0.52 6.05
C ASN A 316 -9.49 0.21 5.64
N ASN A 317 -10.64 -0.31 6.09
CA ASN A 317 -11.96 0.20 5.72
C ASN A 317 -12.68 0.87 6.89
N GLN A 318 -11.96 1.13 7.99
CA GLN A 318 -12.45 1.78 9.20
C GLN A 318 -11.32 2.55 9.88
N GLU A 319 -11.58 3.79 10.29
CA GLU A 319 -10.60 4.62 11.00
C GLU A 319 -10.75 4.59 12.52
N THR A 320 -11.94 4.26 13.02
CA THR A 320 -12.14 4.09 14.45
C THR A 320 -11.25 2.96 14.98
N ASN A 321 -10.37 3.31 15.92
CA ASN A 321 -9.41 2.36 16.51
C ASN A 321 -8.50 1.66 15.47
N ARG A 322 -8.12 2.34 14.42
CA ARG A 322 -7.47 1.78 13.22
C ARG A 322 -6.22 0.95 13.49
N MET A 323 -5.43 1.29 14.51
CA MET A 323 -4.19 0.59 14.85
C MET A 323 -4.43 -0.78 15.52
N TRP A 324 -5.62 -1.01 16.06
CA TRP A 324 -5.98 -2.24 16.78
C TRP A 324 -7.32 -2.83 16.32
N ASN A 325 -7.87 -2.31 15.24
CA ASN A 325 -9.06 -2.87 14.61
C ASN A 325 -8.69 -4.18 13.91
N ASN A 326 -9.47 -5.22 14.17
CA ASN A 326 -9.30 -6.51 13.51
C ASN A 326 -10.37 -6.68 12.42
N SER A 327 -9.96 -6.58 11.17
CA SER A 327 -10.82 -6.85 10.01
C SER A 327 -11.01 -8.36 9.86
N ILE A 328 -12.22 -8.84 10.19
CA ILE A 328 -12.58 -10.26 10.01
C ILE A 328 -13.17 -10.41 8.61
N VAL A 329 -12.51 -11.18 7.75
CA VAL A 329 -12.83 -11.28 6.33
C VAL A 329 -12.69 -12.73 5.87
N SER A 330 -13.70 -13.27 5.16
CA SER A 330 -13.59 -14.59 4.53
C SER A 330 -12.52 -14.57 3.43
N GLN A 331 -11.93 -15.71 3.11
CA GLN A 331 -10.90 -15.79 2.07
C GLN A 331 -11.43 -15.38 0.70
N ARG A 332 -12.67 -15.73 0.37
CA ARG A 332 -13.30 -15.34 -0.90
C ARG A 332 -13.47 -13.82 -0.97
N ALA A 333 -14.06 -13.20 0.06
CA ALA A 333 -14.22 -11.75 0.10
C ALA A 333 -12.84 -11.03 0.09
N LEU A 334 -11.85 -11.57 0.80
CA LEU A 334 -10.50 -11.03 0.79
C LEU A 334 -9.92 -11.00 -0.63
N ARG A 335 -10.01 -12.12 -1.37
CA ARG A 335 -9.42 -12.27 -2.71
C ARG A 335 -10.20 -11.52 -3.79
N ASP A 336 -11.54 -11.61 -3.77
CA ASP A 336 -12.39 -11.11 -4.85
C ASP A 336 -12.76 -9.62 -4.67
N LEU A 337 -12.61 -9.06 -3.45
CA LEU A 337 -12.97 -7.68 -3.14
C LEU A 337 -11.79 -6.87 -2.59
N TYR A 338 -11.31 -7.20 -1.38
CA TYR A 338 -10.38 -6.34 -0.65
C TYR A 338 -8.96 -6.30 -1.24
N LEU A 339 -8.51 -7.40 -1.81
CA LEU A 339 -7.21 -7.49 -2.48
C LEU A 339 -7.29 -7.21 -3.98
N LYS A 340 -8.46 -7.32 -4.59
CA LYS A 340 -8.62 -7.24 -6.05
C LYS A 340 -8.15 -5.91 -6.65
N GLY A 341 -8.44 -4.79 -6.00
CA GLY A 341 -7.95 -3.47 -6.44
C GLY A 341 -6.43 -3.37 -6.41
N PHE A 342 -5.80 -3.89 -5.36
CA PHE A 342 -4.33 -3.95 -5.25
C PHE A 342 -3.71 -4.89 -6.28
N GLU A 343 -4.31 -6.07 -6.51
CA GLU A 343 -3.87 -7.00 -7.55
C GLU A 343 -3.82 -6.31 -8.92
N ILE A 344 -4.91 -5.62 -9.30
CA ILE A 344 -5.00 -4.89 -10.57
C ILE A 344 -3.92 -3.79 -10.64
N ALA A 345 -3.81 -2.96 -9.61
CA ALA A 345 -2.84 -1.88 -9.58
C ALA A 345 -1.40 -2.39 -9.71
N ILE A 346 -1.06 -3.48 -9.01
CA ILE A 346 0.28 -4.09 -9.05
C ILE A 346 0.58 -4.68 -10.42
N LEU A 347 -0.33 -5.49 -10.96
CA LEU A 347 -0.08 -6.18 -12.24
C LEU A 347 -0.05 -5.22 -13.43
N GLU A 348 -0.79 -4.11 -13.39
CA GLU A 348 -0.87 -3.18 -14.51
C GLU A 348 0.15 -2.04 -14.45
N SER A 349 0.62 -1.65 -13.26
CA SER A 349 1.51 -0.48 -13.13
C SER A 349 2.83 -0.75 -12.42
N ASN A 350 2.99 -1.90 -11.77
CA ASN A 350 4.19 -2.27 -11.01
C ASN A 350 4.70 -1.11 -10.12
N PRO A 351 3.91 -0.68 -9.11
CA PRO A 351 4.28 0.42 -8.23
C PRO A 351 5.60 0.13 -7.52
N LEU A 352 6.45 1.14 -7.34
CA LEU A 352 7.75 0.94 -6.72
C LEU A 352 7.65 0.55 -5.25
N THR A 353 6.60 1.00 -4.56
CA THR A 353 6.38 0.64 -3.16
C THR A 353 4.91 0.35 -2.87
N VAL A 354 4.67 -0.48 -1.85
CA VAL A 354 3.37 -0.77 -1.24
C VAL A 354 3.46 -0.47 0.24
N MET A 355 2.45 0.20 0.80
CA MET A 355 2.37 0.47 2.23
C MET A 355 1.40 -0.50 2.89
N SER A 356 1.87 -1.26 3.89
CA SER A 356 1.02 -2.09 4.74
C SER A 356 0.11 -1.23 5.62
N SER A 357 -1.04 -1.76 6.00
CA SER A 357 -2.03 -1.02 6.79
C SER A 357 -1.82 -1.19 8.30
N TYR A 358 -2.48 -0.33 9.09
CA TYR A 358 -2.43 -0.40 10.56
C TYR A 358 -3.17 -1.59 11.15
N ASN A 359 -4.32 -1.95 10.57
CA ASN A 359 -5.26 -2.90 11.13
C ASN A 359 -4.73 -4.34 11.15
N LEU A 360 -5.35 -5.14 12.00
CA LEU A 360 -5.23 -6.59 11.90
C LEU A 360 -6.16 -7.13 10.82
N LEU A 361 -5.75 -8.22 10.21
CA LEU A 361 -6.55 -9.07 9.33
C LEU A 361 -6.66 -10.46 9.95
N ASN A 362 -7.88 -10.88 10.29
CA ASN A 362 -8.13 -12.19 10.89
C ASN A 362 -7.16 -12.52 12.06
N GLY A 363 -6.96 -11.55 12.96
CA GLY A 363 -6.21 -11.70 14.19
C GLY A 363 -4.72 -11.35 14.16
N GLU A 364 -4.14 -11.01 13.01
CA GLU A 364 -2.72 -10.66 12.87
C GLU A 364 -2.55 -9.36 12.09
N HIS A 365 -1.61 -8.50 12.50
CA HIS A 365 -1.33 -7.25 11.79
C HIS A 365 -0.91 -7.49 10.36
N THR A 366 -1.45 -6.71 9.43
CA THR A 366 -1.13 -6.82 8.00
C THR A 366 0.37 -6.68 7.72
N SER A 367 1.07 -5.83 8.48
CA SER A 367 2.52 -5.66 8.40
C SER A 367 3.33 -6.87 8.91
N GLN A 368 2.73 -7.76 9.70
CA GLN A 368 3.36 -8.93 10.28
C GLN A 368 2.93 -10.26 9.63
N ARG A 369 2.08 -10.21 8.60
CA ARG A 369 1.55 -11.38 7.92
C ARG A 369 2.43 -11.83 6.77
N ILE A 370 3.22 -12.87 6.99
CA ILE A 370 4.08 -13.45 5.96
C ILE A 370 3.28 -14.02 4.78
N ASP A 371 2.08 -14.57 5.03
CA ASP A 371 1.21 -15.10 3.98
C ASP A 371 0.63 -13.98 3.10
N LEU A 372 0.44 -12.78 3.63
CA LEU A 372 0.01 -11.61 2.87
C LEU A 372 1.17 -11.02 2.06
N LEU A 373 2.31 -10.76 2.71
CA LEU A 373 3.41 -9.98 2.13
C LEU A 373 4.35 -10.82 1.24
N GLU A 374 4.68 -12.05 1.64
CA GLU A 374 5.57 -12.91 0.87
C GLU A 374 4.80 -13.88 -0.04
N THR A 375 3.66 -14.42 0.42
CA THR A 375 2.94 -15.40 -0.40
C THR A 375 2.03 -14.74 -1.42
N ILE A 376 1.06 -13.94 -0.99
CA ILE A 376 0.12 -13.29 -1.93
C ILE A 376 0.85 -12.26 -2.79
N LEU A 377 1.48 -11.27 -2.16
CA LEU A 377 2.02 -10.14 -2.87
C LEU A 377 3.18 -10.54 -3.80
N ARG A 378 4.15 -11.34 -3.30
CA ARG A 378 5.36 -11.64 -4.06
C ARG A 378 5.28 -12.91 -4.88
N LYS A 379 4.78 -14.03 -4.30
CA LYS A 379 4.77 -15.32 -5.01
C LYS A 379 3.59 -15.45 -5.97
N GLU A 380 2.39 -14.98 -5.58
CA GLU A 380 1.21 -15.10 -6.42
C GLU A 380 1.07 -13.94 -7.43
N TRP A 381 1.51 -12.72 -7.08
CA TRP A 381 1.42 -11.55 -7.97
C TRP A 381 2.75 -11.14 -8.60
N GLY A 382 3.87 -11.74 -8.18
CA GLY A 382 5.19 -11.44 -8.73
C GLY A 382 5.70 -10.04 -8.38
N TYR A 383 5.20 -9.42 -7.31
CA TYR A 383 5.55 -8.06 -6.93
C TYR A 383 7.04 -7.92 -6.62
N GLN A 384 7.69 -6.96 -7.25
CA GLN A 384 9.14 -6.76 -7.21
C GLN A 384 9.57 -5.50 -6.43
N GLY A 385 8.61 -4.68 -6.00
CA GLY A 385 8.90 -3.45 -5.29
C GLY A 385 9.11 -3.65 -3.79
N LEU A 386 9.26 -2.54 -3.08
CA LEU A 386 9.44 -2.50 -1.64
C LEU A 386 8.09 -2.52 -0.91
N VAL A 387 8.03 -3.18 0.24
CA VAL A 387 6.92 -3.04 1.20
C VAL A 387 7.40 -2.17 2.37
N MET A 388 6.69 -1.07 2.62
CA MET A 388 6.92 -0.23 3.81
C MET A 388 5.75 -0.33 4.79
N SER A 389 5.99 -0.02 6.06
CA SER A 389 4.92 0.12 7.04
C SER A 389 4.15 1.43 6.84
N ASP A 390 2.93 1.50 7.35
CA ASP A 390 2.35 2.79 7.69
C ASP A 390 3.14 3.41 8.87
N TRP A 391 2.87 4.69 9.21
CA TRP A 391 3.71 5.45 10.14
C TRP A 391 3.47 5.08 11.60
N VAL A 392 4.56 4.86 12.33
CA VAL A 392 4.54 4.63 13.80
C VAL A 392 3.68 3.43 14.20
N ILE A 393 3.69 2.34 13.44
CA ILE A 393 2.93 1.12 13.78
C ILE A 393 3.47 0.41 15.01
N ALA A 394 4.77 0.56 15.29
CA ALA A 394 5.44 0.09 16.50
C ALA A 394 5.61 1.25 17.51
N GLY A 395 5.91 0.95 18.74
CA GLY A 395 6.18 1.95 19.79
C GLY A 395 4.97 2.47 20.56
N LEU A 396 3.75 2.10 20.18
CA LEU A 396 2.54 2.40 20.96
C LEU A 396 2.07 1.24 21.86
N SER A 397 2.71 0.06 21.73
CA SER A 397 2.27 -1.19 22.36
C SER A 397 2.27 -1.16 23.90
N GLU A 398 3.23 -0.51 24.53
CA GLU A 398 3.36 -0.51 25.99
C GLU A 398 2.32 0.38 26.70
N ARG A 399 1.47 1.09 25.96
CA ARG A 399 0.66 2.20 26.49
C ARG A 399 -0.83 1.99 26.41
N SER A 400 -1.32 0.82 25.90
CA SER A 400 -2.76 0.63 25.68
C SER A 400 -3.29 -0.67 26.27
N ASN A 401 -4.45 -0.60 26.92
CA ASN A 401 -5.29 -1.76 27.29
C ASN A 401 -6.09 -2.28 26.08
N ASN A 402 -5.52 -2.28 24.90
CA ASN A 402 -6.22 -2.74 23.70
C ASN A 402 -6.38 -4.26 23.69
N LYS A 403 -7.42 -4.75 23.05
CA LYS A 403 -7.69 -6.18 22.90
C LYS A 403 -6.55 -6.91 22.17
N TYR A 404 -5.91 -6.23 21.22
CA TYR A 404 -4.82 -6.76 20.42
C TYR A 404 -3.54 -5.96 20.69
N PRO A 405 -2.37 -6.58 20.67
CA PRO A 405 -1.09 -5.87 20.77
C PRO A 405 -0.87 -4.99 19.54
N SER A 406 0.02 -4.00 19.64
CA SER A 406 0.51 -3.28 18.45
C SER A 406 1.44 -4.16 17.62
N ALA A 407 1.60 -3.82 16.34
CA ALA A 407 2.68 -4.38 15.55
C ALA A 407 4.04 -3.97 16.12
N ILE A 408 5.07 -4.77 15.88
CA ILE A 408 6.46 -4.48 16.24
C ILE A 408 7.39 -4.64 15.04
N ALA A 409 8.55 -3.98 15.09
CA ALA A 409 9.48 -3.94 13.98
C ALA A 409 9.99 -5.34 13.59
N SER A 410 10.40 -6.15 14.56
CA SER A 410 10.91 -7.50 14.32
C SER A 410 9.88 -8.42 13.68
N GLY A 411 8.62 -8.36 14.11
CA GLY A 411 7.52 -9.11 13.49
C GLY A 411 7.27 -8.69 12.04
N SER A 412 7.32 -7.38 11.78
CA SER A 412 7.13 -6.81 10.44
C SER A 412 8.28 -7.19 9.49
N ILE A 413 9.53 -7.04 9.91
CA ILE A 413 10.71 -7.44 9.14
C ILE A 413 10.70 -8.94 8.83
N LYS A 414 10.36 -9.77 9.80
CA LYS A 414 10.21 -11.22 9.62
C LYS A 414 9.21 -11.56 8.52
N ALA A 415 8.09 -10.86 8.50
CA ALA A 415 7.01 -11.08 7.53
C ALA A 415 7.30 -10.55 6.12
N GLY A 416 8.36 -9.74 5.92
CA GLY A 416 8.69 -9.16 4.63
C GLY A 416 8.13 -7.75 4.41
N ASN A 417 7.80 -7.04 5.50
CA ASN A 417 7.65 -5.59 5.49
C ASN A 417 9.07 -5.00 5.55
N ASP A 418 9.57 -4.52 4.41
CA ASP A 418 11.00 -4.29 4.20
C ASP A 418 11.54 -3.03 4.90
N LEU A 419 10.69 -2.02 5.09
CA LEU A 419 11.07 -0.72 5.64
C LEU A 419 10.04 -0.26 6.66
N MET A 420 10.50 0.00 7.89
CA MET A 420 9.69 0.57 8.96
C MET A 420 9.73 2.10 8.90
N MET A 421 8.56 2.74 8.82
CA MET A 421 8.46 4.18 8.70
C MET A 421 7.77 4.83 9.93
N PRO A 422 8.23 6.00 10.34
CA PRO A 422 9.45 6.68 9.97
C PRO A 422 10.70 6.05 10.57
N GLY A 423 10.56 4.98 11.35
CA GLY A 423 11.58 4.38 12.19
C GLY A 423 11.76 5.11 13.52
N GLY A 424 12.43 4.48 14.46
CA GLY A 424 12.72 5.06 15.76
C GLY A 424 13.70 4.23 16.58
N VAL A 425 14.15 4.81 17.71
CA VAL A 425 15.08 4.15 18.62
C VAL A 425 14.51 2.83 19.15
N LEU A 426 13.20 2.80 19.42
CA LEU A 426 12.53 1.58 19.93
C LEU A 426 12.47 0.50 18.85
N ASP A 427 12.25 0.85 17.59
CA ASP A 427 12.27 -0.08 16.47
C ASP A 427 13.67 -0.67 16.28
N TYR A 428 14.70 0.16 16.35
CA TYR A 428 16.10 -0.27 16.29
C TYR A 428 16.45 -1.25 17.43
N GLN A 429 16.04 -0.91 18.66
CA GLN A 429 16.28 -1.77 19.82
C GLN A 429 15.55 -3.11 19.71
N ASP A 430 14.31 -3.11 19.21
CA ASP A 430 13.56 -4.34 18.96
C ASP A 430 14.24 -5.22 17.91
N LEU A 431 14.66 -4.65 16.77
CA LEU A 431 15.38 -5.39 15.72
C LEU A 431 16.68 -6.01 16.24
N MET A 432 17.51 -5.22 16.92
CA MET A 432 18.79 -5.71 17.47
C MET A 432 18.57 -6.75 18.58
N GLY A 433 17.56 -6.55 19.42
CA GLY A 433 17.18 -7.54 20.44
C GLY A 433 16.69 -8.85 19.82
N ALA A 434 15.84 -8.77 18.81
CA ALA A 434 15.27 -9.94 18.12
C ALA A 434 16.31 -10.71 17.29
N LEU A 435 17.34 -10.03 16.78
CA LEU A 435 18.43 -10.64 16.04
C LEU A 435 19.36 -11.46 16.95
N HIS A 436 19.54 -11.04 18.20
CA HIS A 436 20.49 -11.65 19.13
C HIS A 436 19.85 -12.50 20.25
N SER A 437 18.52 -12.61 20.27
CA SER A 437 17.81 -13.37 21.28
C SER A 437 16.71 -14.25 20.69
N THR A 438 16.71 -15.52 21.10
CA THR A 438 15.62 -16.47 20.79
C THR A 438 14.39 -16.26 21.65
N ASP A 439 14.49 -15.48 22.72
CA ASP A 439 13.39 -15.20 23.67
C ASP A 439 12.50 -14.03 23.20
N SER A 440 12.86 -13.37 22.08
CA SER A 440 11.99 -12.38 21.45
C SER A 440 10.67 -13.03 20.98
N SER A 441 9.58 -12.27 21.01
CA SER A 441 8.28 -12.71 20.45
C SER A 441 8.37 -13.03 18.97
N TYR A 442 9.24 -12.34 18.24
CA TYR A 442 9.53 -12.55 16.82
C TYR A 442 11.05 -12.58 16.60
N PRO A 443 11.74 -13.68 16.93
CA PRO A 443 13.16 -13.78 16.65
C PRO A 443 13.39 -13.71 15.14
N ILE A 444 14.34 -12.88 14.73
CA ILE A 444 14.73 -12.71 13.34
C ILE A 444 16.13 -13.25 13.10
N SER A 445 16.38 -13.72 11.89
CA SER A 445 17.70 -14.10 11.43
C SER A 445 18.36 -12.97 10.65
N ARG A 446 19.68 -12.98 10.61
CA ARG A 446 20.44 -12.07 9.74
C ARG A 446 20.00 -12.18 8.26
N VAL A 447 19.65 -13.38 7.79
CA VAL A 447 19.18 -13.62 6.41
C VAL A 447 17.86 -12.89 6.12
N GLU A 448 16.94 -12.84 7.10
CA GLU A 448 15.68 -12.08 6.96
C GLU A 448 15.96 -10.57 6.89
N LEU A 449 16.90 -10.08 7.70
CA LEU A 449 17.30 -8.68 7.66
C LEU A 449 18.03 -8.32 6.34
N GLU A 450 18.95 -9.18 5.88
CA GLU A 450 19.61 -9.02 4.57
C GLU A 450 18.63 -9.03 3.40
N ARG A 451 17.60 -9.88 3.43
CA ARG A 451 16.54 -9.92 2.43
C ARG A 451 15.83 -8.56 2.32
N ASN A 452 15.41 -8.00 3.44
CA ASN A 452 14.68 -6.74 3.47
C ASN A 452 15.57 -5.56 3.11
N ALA A 453 16.78 -5.49 3.67
CA ALA A 453 17.77 -4.48 3.33
C ALA A 453 18.11 -4.49 1.81
N SER A 454 18.21 -5.67 1.20
CA SER A 454 18.45 -5.78 -0.25
C SER A 454 17.36 -5.09 -1.07
N ARG A 455 16.10 -5.22 -0.68
CA ARG A 455 14.97 -4.59 -1.36
C ARG A 455 14.95 -3.07 -1.19
N VAL A 456 15.35 -2.58 -0.01
CA VAL A 456 15.51 -1.13 0.23
C VAL A 456 16.62 -0.58 -0.66
N ILE A 457 17.77 -1.24 -0.72
CA ILE A 457 18.92 -0.82 -1.54
C ILE A 457 18.55 -0.84 -3.03
N GLU A 458 17.88 -1.88 -3.53
CA GLU A 458 17.39 -1.90 -4.93
C GLU A 458 16.45 -0.72 -5.24
N LEU A 459 15.60 -0.33 -4.30
CA LEU A 459 14.73 0.83 -4.48
C LEU A 459 15.55 2.12 -4.57
N VAL A 460 16.50 2.31 -3.64
CA VAL A 460 17.37 3.50 -3.64
C VAL A 460 18.17 3.59 -4.94
N GLU A 461 18.81 2.50 -5.40
CA GLU A 461 19.51 2.48 -6.68
C GLU A 461 18.62 2.87 -7.85
N LYS A 462 17.39 2.32 -7.88
CA LYS A 462 16.43 2.57 -8.96
C LYS A 462 15.99 4.04 -9.02
N LEU A 463 15.86 4.69 -7.86
CA LEU A 463 15.40 6.08 -7.76
C LEU A 463 16.51 7.10 -7.91
N THR A 464 17.73 6.78 -7.50
CA THR A 464 18.86 7.72 -7.47
C THR A 464 19.87 7.52 -8.60
N ASN A 465 19.79 6.41 -9.34
CA ASN A 465 20.78 5.95 -10.31
C ASN A 465 22.18 5.75 -9.72
N VAL A 466 22.30 5.58 -8.43
CA VAL A 466 23.53 5.18 -7.73
C VAL A 466 23.56 3.66 -7.67
N GLU A 467 24.72 3.06 -7.94
CA GLU A 467 24.95 1.62 -7.82
C GLU A 467 25.95 1.34 -6.71
N VAL A 468 25.65 0.39 -5.82
CA VAL A 468 26.54 -0.08 -4.75
C VAL A 468 27.31 -1.36 -5.13
#